data_79b0a7ea4370611c1a8cdee30d72c2c7
#
_entry.id   79b0a7ea4370611c1a8cdee30d72c2c7
#
_cell.length_a   1.000
_cell.length_b   1.000
_cell.length_c   1.000
_cell.angle_alpha   90.00
_cell.angle_beta   90.00
_cell.angle_gamma   90.00
#
_symmetry.space_group_name_H-M   'P 1'
#
loop_
_entity.id
_entity.type
_entity.pdbx_description
1 polymer ?
#
loop_
_entity_poly.entity_id
_entity_poly.type
_entity_poly.pdbx_seq_one_letter_code
_entity_poly.pdbx_strand_id
1 'polypeptide(L)'
;MKRIIEEVVKLEQLVPGGQAIGDLADGRKVFVWGALPGETALIRLTKLKKTHAEAIVTEVIKPSPDRIVPRDDCFLATSPWQIMTEPVESRHKVALVKEAFRQHRVEIEPNEIVSDGRYYHYRNKMEYSLWWDHQTERIYPAF
;
A
#
# COMPACT_ATOMS: atom_id res chain seq x y z
N MET A 1 13.40 -24.34 2.15
CA MET A 1 12.32 -23.43 2.64
C MET A 1 12.88 -22.00 2.67
N LYS A 2 12.21 -21.03 2.03
CA LYS A 2 12.58 -19.61 2.19
C LYS A 2 12.28 -19.19 3.64
N ARG A 3 13.28 -18.65 4.34
CA ARG A 3 13.10 -18.15 5.72
C ARG A 3 12.12 -16.98 5.69
N ILE A 4 11.02 -17.08 6.41
CA ILE A 4 10.10 -15.96 6.65
C ILE A 4 10.81 -15.02 7.62
N ILE A 5 10.90 -13.74 7.25
CA ILE A 5 11.49 -12.69 8.08
C ILE A 5 10.37 -11.70 8.40
N GLU A 6 10.14 -11.51 9.68
CA GLU A 6 9.16 -10.54 10.17
C GLU A 6 9.84 -9.54 11.11
N GLU A 7 9.37 -8.30 11.08
CA GLU A 7 9.91 -7.21 11.88
C GLU A 7 8.82 -6.20 12.23
N VAL A 8 8.92 -5.56 13.38
CA VAL A 8 8.01 -4.46 13.78
C VAL A 8 8.61 -3.15 13.29
N VAL A 9 7.85 -2.43 12.49
CA VAL A 9 8.29 -1.19 11.86
C VAL A 9 7.27 -0.07 12.08
N LYS A 10 7.78 1.15 12.30
CA LYS A 10 6.99 2.37 12.27
C LYS A 10 6.98 2.95 10.85
N LEU A 11 5.80 3.26 10.34
CA LEU A 11 5.60 3.78 8.99
C LEU A 11 5.48 5.31 9.04
N GLU A 12 6.20 6.00 8.16
CA GLU A 12 6.37 7.46 8.24
C GLU A 12 5.51 8.21 7.22
N GLN A 13 5.52 7.76 5.96
CA GLN A 13 4.81 8.43 4.86
C GLN A 13 4.46 7.44 3.75
N LEU A 14 3.49 7.82 2.91
CA LEU A 14 3.25 7.12 1.65
C LEU A 14 4.24 7.60 0.59
N VAL A 15 4.58 6.69 -0.32
CA VAL A 15 5.46 6.97 -1.46
C VAL A 15 4.71 6.74 -2.77
N PRO A 16 5.20 7.30 -3.91
CA PRO A 16 4.67 6.98 -5.22
C PRO A 16 4.57 5.44 -5.42
N GLY A 17 3.41 4.98 -5.88
CA GLY A 17 3.09 3.55 -5.94
C GLY A 17 2.14 3.08 -4.83
N GLY A 18 1.98 3.86 -3.74
CA GLY A 18 0.97 3.61 -2.71
C GLY A 18 1.42 2.78 -1.50
N GLN A 19 2.71 2.45 -1.42
CA GLN A 19 3.30 1.82 -0.25
C GLN A 19 3.62 2.85 0.84
N ALA A 20 3.58 2.44 2.10
CA ALA A 20 4.17 3.22 3.19
C ALA A 20 5.66 2.89 3.32
N ILE A 21 6.47 3.87 3.74
CA ILE A 21 7.90 3.69 3.97
C ILE A 21 8.23 3.75 5.45
N GLY A 22 9.18 2.93 5.88
CA GLY A 22 9.77 2.93 7.22
C GLY A 22 11.23 2.49 7.18
N ASP A 23 11.81 2.31 8.35
CA ASP A 23 13.19 1.85 8.52
C ASP A 23 13.23 0.48 9.21
N LEU A 24 14.00 -0.46 8.63
CA LEU A 24 14.34 -1.71 9.27
C LEU A 24 15.41 -1.49 10.35
N ALA A 25 15.53 -2.42 11.28
CA ALA A 25 16.54 -2.38 12.33
C ALA A 25 17.99 -2.32 11.82
N ASP A 26 18.23 -2.80 10.60
CA ASP A 26 19.55 -2.72 9.95
C ASP A 26 19.80 -1.41 9.18
N GLY A 27 18.89 -0.45 9.26
CA GLY A 27 18.98 0.87 8.64
C GLY A 27 18.53 0.95 7.18
N ARG A 28 18.08 -0.15 6.58
CA ARG A 28 17.52 -0.11 5.22
C ARG A 28 16.09 0.41 5.23
N LYS A 29 15.73 1.15 4.19
CA LYS A 29 14.33 1.53 3.96
C LYS A 29 13.51 0.29 3.57
N VAL A 30 12.27 0.23 4.06
CA VAL A 30 11.31 -0.79 3.69
C VAL A 30 10.03 -0.16 3.15
N PHE A 31 9.57 -0.68 2.01
CA PHE A 31 8.33 -0.28 1.35
C PHE A 31 7.26 -1.31 1.69
N VAL A 32 6.18 -0.87 2.34
CA VAL A 32 5.20 -1.75 2.98
C VAL A 32 3.82 -1.56 2.36
N TRP A 33 3.25 -2.63 1.83
CA TRP A 33 1.85 -2.65 1.42
C TRP A 33 0.92 -2.88 2.61
N GLY A 34 -0.23 -2.22 2.61
CA GLY A 34 -1.27 -2.39 3.63
C GLY A 34 -1.08 -1.57 4.90
N ALA A 35 -0.16 -0.59 4.87
CA ALA A 35 0.12 0.30 5.99
C ALA A 35 -0.20 1.76 5.67
N LEU A 36 -0.44 2.55 6.71
CA LEU A 36 -0.64 3.99 6.66
C LEU A 36 0.45 4.73 7.45
N PRO A 37 0.71 6.00 7.11
CA PRO A 37 1.58 6.86 7.90
C PRO A 37 1.16 6.94 9.38
N GLY A 38 2.15 6.92 10.27
CA GLY A 38 1.96 6.98 11.72
C GLY A 38 1.65 5.63 12.38
N GLU A 39 1.45 4.57 11.59
CA GLU A 39 1.24 3.23 12.14
C GLU A 39 2.52 2.57 12.61
N THR A 40 2.36 1.64 13.55
CA THR A 40 3.36 0.62 13.89
C THR A 40 2.77 -0.73 13.54
N ALA A 41 3.47 -1.50 12.73
CA ALA A 41 2.97 -2.78 12.21
C ALA A 41 4.04 -3.86 12.26
N LEU A 42 3.60 -5.10 12.47
CA LEU A 42 4.38 -6.29 12.16
C LEU A 42 4.31 -6.49 10.65
N ILE A 43 5.45 -6.55 10.01
CA ILE A 43 5.57 -6.72 8.57
C ILE A 43 6.30 -8.01 8.23
N ARG A 44 5.94 -8.61 7.11
CA ARG A 44 6.66 -9.75 6.53
C ARG A 44 7.39 -9.31 5.27
N LEU A 45 8.71 -9.50 5.27
CA LEU A 45 9.54 -9.18 4.11
C LEU A 45 9.21 -10.12 2.95
N THR A 46 8.85 -9.54 1.81
CA THR A 46 8.58 -10.26 0.56
C THR A 46 9.79 -10.25 -0.36
N LYS A 47 10.56 -9.17 -0.31
CA LYS A 47 11.76 -9.01 -1.11
C LYS A 47 12.83 -8.25 -0.32
N LEU A 48 14.07 -8.74 -0.39
CA LEU A 48 15.21 -8.15 0.30
C LEU A 48 16.29 -7.81 -0.73
N LYS A 49 16.59 -6.51 -0.85
CA LYS A 49 17.65 -5.99 -1.73
C LYS A 49 18.78 -5.38 -0.90
N LYS A 50 19.89 -5.02 -1.54
CA LYS A 50 21.05 -4.41 -0.85
C LYS A 50 20.70 -3.07 -0.19
N THR A 51 19.88 -2.24 -0.84
CA THR A 51 19.57 -0.87 -0.43
C THR A 51 18.22 -0.71 0.24
N HIS A 52 17.29 -1.62 0.01
CA HIS A 52 15.91 -1.55 0.52
C HIS A 52 15.25 -2.92 0.60
N ALA A 53 14.09 -2.97 1.21
CA ALA A 53 13.23 -4.14 1.26
C ALA A 53 11.80 -3.81 0.80
N GLU A 54 11.04 -4.83 0.40
CA GLU A 54 9.61 -4.77 0.17
C GLU A 54 8.92 -5.71 1.16
N ALA A 55 7.77 -5.30 1.68
CA ALA A 55 7.05 -6.05 2.69
C ALA A 55 5.53 -5.88 2.57
N ILE A 56 4.79 -6.73 3.26
CA ILE A 56 3.36 -6.60 3.50
C ILE A 56 3.11 -6.58 5.00
N VAL A 57 2.05 -5.87 5.41
CA VAL A 57 1.57 -5.91 6.80
C VAL A 57 0.99 -7.29 7.09
N THR A 58 1.37 -7.88 8.23
CA THR A 58 0.73 -9.08 8.79
C THR A 58 -0.13 -8.73 9.99
N GLU A 59 0.22 -7.68 10.74
CA GLU A 59 -0.54 -7.20 11.88
C GLU A 59 -0.33 -5.69 12.08
N VAL A 60 -1.39 -4.95 12.34
CA VAL A 60 -1.31 -3.52 12.73
C VAL A 60 -1.32 -3.44 14.25
N ILE A 61 -0.17 -3.15 14.86
CA ILE A 61 0.00 -3.07 16.31
C ILE A 61 -0.56 -1.75 16.86
N LYS A 62 -0.25 -0.65 16.18
CA LYS A 62 -0.76 0.68 16.50
C LYS A 62 -1.35 1.31 15.25
N PRO A 63 -2.67 1.35 15.13
CA PRO A 63 -3.32 1.90 13.95
C PRO A 63 -3.22 3.43 13.87
N SER A 64 -3.25 3.95 12.65
CA SER A 64 -3.51 5.36 12.37
C SER A 64 -4.98 5.69 12.69
N PRO A 65 -5.31 6.92 13.15
CA PRO A 65 -6.69 7.35 13.27
C PRO A 65 -7.44 7.40 11.92
N ASP A 66 -6.70 7.44 10.82
CA ASP A 66 -7.22 7.45 9.46
C ASP A 66 -7.56 6.05 8.93
N ARG A 67 -7.21 4.98 9.68
CA ARG A 67 -7.43 3.59 9.25
C ARG A 67 -8.90 3.20 9.36
N ILE A 68 -9.39 2.57 8.30
CA ILE A 68 -10.68 1.87 8.28
C ILE A 68 -10.48 0.40 7.90
N VAL A 69 -11.49 -0.42 8.19
CA VAL A 69 -11.50 -1.82 7.76
C VAL A 69 -11.79 -1.88 6.25
N PRO A 70 -10.96 -2.58 5.46
CA PRO A 70 -11.21 -2.74 4.03
C PRO A 70 -12.51 -3.56 3.80
N ARG A 71 -13.11 -3.40 2.63
CA ARG A 71 -14.37 -4.08 2.26
C ARG A 71 -14.21 -5.55 1.95
N ASP A 72 -13.01 -5.95 1.51
CA ASP A 72 -12.71 -7.32 1.11
C ASP A 72 -11.29 -7.73 1.50
N ASP A 73 -11.08 -9.03 1.59
CA ASP A 73 -9.79 -9.60 1.99
C ASP A 73 -8.72 -9.55 0.88
N CYS A 74 -9.14 -9.27 -0.36
CA CYS A 74 -8.26 -9.17 -1.54
C CYS A 74 -7.75 -7.74 -1.78
N PHE A 75 -8.06 -6.77 -0.90
CA PHE A 75 -7.80 -5.35 -1.10
C PHE A 75 -6.35 -5.04 -1.48
N LEU A 76 -5.37 -5.76 -0.97
CA LEU A 76 -3.96 -5.53 -1.31
C LEU A 76 -3.66 -5.76 -2.79
N ALA A 77 -4.35 -6.69 -3.44
CA ALA A 77 -4.17 -7.00 -4.85
C ALA A 77 -5.01 -6.09 -5.77
N THR A 78 -6.15 -5.60 -5.29
CA THR A 78 -7.14 -4.89 -6.10
C THR A 78 -7.14 -3.38 -5.88
N SER A 79 -7.22 -2.96 -4.64
CA SER A 79 -7.37 -1.56 -4.21
C SER A 79 -6.72 -1.36 -2.85
N PRO A 80 -5.39 -1.33 -2.75
CA PRO A 80 -4.66 -1.40 -1.47
C PRO A 80 -4.96 -0.23 -0.54
N TRP A 81 -5.56 0.85 -1.02
CA TRP A 81 -5.96 2.00 -0.22
C TRP A 81 -7.39 1.94 0.32
N GLN A 82 -8.10 0.82 0.19
CA GLN A 82 -9.37 0.58 0.89
C GLN A 82 -9.25 0.67 2.43
N ILE A 83 -8.06 0.81 2.95
CA ILE A 83 -7.76 0.95 4.39
C ILE A 83 -7.88 2.38 4.90
N MET A 84 -8.31 3.34 4.07
CA MET A 84 -8.56 4.73 4.43
C MET A 84 -9.83 5.26 3.75
N THR A 85 -10.40 6.34 4.30
CA THR A 85 -11.55 7.02 3.67
C THR A 85 -11.10 7.83 2.46
N GLU A 86 -12.02 8.12 1.57
CA GLU A 86 -11.74 8.89 0.35
C GLU A 86 -11.16 10.30 0.63
N PRO A 87 -11.64 11.08 1.61
CA PRO A 87 -11.02 12.36 1.91
C PRO A 87 -9.55 12.22 2.37
N VAL A 88 -9.24 11.15 3.09
CA VAL A 88 -7.86 10.82 3.51
C VAL A 88 -7.01 10.44 2.30
N GLU A 89 -7.53 9.57 1.44
CA GLU A 89 -6.88 9.17 0.18
C GLU A 89 -6.58 10.38 -0.69
N SER A 90 -7.54 11.30 -0.85
CA SER A 90 -7.37 12.53 -1.62
C SER A 90 -6.27 13.43 -1.05
N ARG A 91 -6.19 13.59 0.27
CA ARG A 91 -5.08 14.32 0.91
C ARG A 91 -3.72 13.68 0.59
N HIS A 92 -3.62 12.35 0.66
CA HIS A 92 -2.38 11.66 0.34
C HIS A 92 -2.01 11.78 -1.14
N LYS A 93 -2.98 11.70 -2.07
CA LYS A 93 -2.74 11.92 -3.50
C LYS A 93 -2.16 13.31 -3.79
N VAL A 94 -2.75 14.35 -3.19
CA VAL A 94 -2.22 15.72 -3.31
C VAL A 94 -0.81 15.83 -2.74
N ALA A 95 -0.56 15.24 -1.57
CA ALA A 95 0.77 15.24 -0.95
C ALA A 95 1.82 14.53 -1.82
N LEU A 96 1.47 13.40 -2.44
CA LEU A 96 2.36 12.68 -3.36
C LEU A 96 2.70 13.50 -4.61
N VAL A 97 1.73 14.24 -5.16
CA VAL A 97 1.97 15.13 -6.30
C VAL A 97 2.93 16.26 -5.90
N LYS A 98 2.69 16.92 -4.77
CA LYS A 98 3.59 17.96 -4.24
C LYS A 98 5.02 17.43 -4.06
N GLU A 99 5.15 16.25 -3.44
CA GLU A 99 6.45 15.63 -3.20
C GLU A 99 7.19 15.28 -4.51
N ALA A 100 6.47 14.77 -5.52
CA ALA A 100 7.06 14.46 -6.81
C ALA A 100 7.66 15.71 -7.49
N PHE A 101 6.99 16.86 -7.42
CA PHE A 101 7.53 18.11 -7.96
C PHE A 101 8.67 18.66 -7.10
N ARG A 102 8.56 18.56 -5.77
CA ARG A 102 9.60 19.00 -4.84
C ARG A 102 10.93 18.27 -5.06
N GLN A 103 10.91 17.00 -5.39
CA GLN A 103 12.10 16.22 -5.75
C GLN A 103 12.84 16.80 -6.96
N HIS A 104 12.12 17.49 -7.84
CA HIS A 104 12.69 18.23 -8.98
C HIS A 104 12.92 19.73 -8.70
N ARG A 105 12.85 20.14 -7.40
CA ARG A 105 13.02 21.54 -6.97
C ARG A 105 11.97 22.49 -7.56
N VAL A 106 10.77 21.98 -7.80
CA VAL A 106 9.60 22.75 -8.26
C VAL A 106 8.57 22.78 -7.15
N GLU A 107 8.24 23.99 -6.67
CA GLU A 107 7.16 24.20 -5.70
C GLU A 107 5.85 24.41 -6.46
N ILE A 108 4.83 23.64 -6.09
CA ILE A 108 3.48 23.75 -6.66
C ILE A 108 2.43 23.68 -5.55
N GLU A 109 1.28 24.27 -5.82
CA GLU A 109 0.04 24.07 -5.08
C GLU A 109 -0.99 23.41 -6.01
N PRO A 110 -1.16 22.09 -5.98
CA PRO A 110 -2.16 21.40 -6.77
C PRO A 110 -3.57 21.84 -6.38
N ASN A 111 -4.45 21.94 -7.35
CA ASN A 111 -5.86 22.12 -7.10
C ASN A 111 -6.45 20.89 -6.37
N GLU A 112 -7.64 21.06 -5.81
CA GLU A 112 -8.41 19.95 -5.23
C GLU A 112 -8.66 18.85 -6.28
N ILE A 113 -8.73 17.61 -5.81
CA ILE A 113 -9.05 16.47 -6.68
C ILE A 113 -10.50 16.58 -7.14
N VAL A 114 -10.68 16.55 -8.45
CA VAL A 114 -12.02 16.45 -9.04
C VAL A 114 -12.44 14.99 -9.03
N SER A 115 -13.58 14.70 -8.40
CA SER A 115 -14.15 13.36 -8.30
C SER A 115 -15.64 13.40 -8.61
N ASP A 116 -16.17 12.33 -9.22
CA ASP A 116 -17.62 12.13 -9.39
C ASP A 116 -18.26 11.44 -8.16
N GLY A 117 -17.50 11.20 -7.11
CA GLY A 117 -17.92 10.54 -5.88
C GLY A 117 -18.13 9.02 -6.01
N ARG A 118 -17.76 8.42 -7.13
CA ARG A 118 -17.87 6.97 -7.35
C ARG A 118 -16.56 6.28 -7.08
N TYR A 119 -16.40 5.70 -5.91
CA TYR A 119 -15.17 5.00 -5.53
C TYR A 119 -15.20 3.51 -5.84
N TYR A 120 -16.39 2.96 -6.10
CA TYR A 120 -16.62 1.55 -6.44
C TYR A 120 -17.53 1.43 -7.65
N HIS A 121 -17.46 0.29 -8.32
CA HIS A 121 -18.29 -0.02 -9.51
C HIS A 121 -18.13 0.96 -10.68
N TYR A 122 -16.99 1.66 -10.79
CA TYR A 122 -16.70 2.60 -11.87
C TYR A 122 -16.00 1.94 -13.07
N ARG A 123 -15.34 0.79 -12.86
CA ARG A 123 -14.66 0.06 -13.94
C ARG A 123 -15.66 -0.69 -14.79
N ASN A 124 -15.50 -0.58 -16.12
CA ASN A 124 -16.24 -1.32 -17.12
C ASN A 124 -15.40 -2.38 -17.85
N LYS A 125 -14.10 -2.49 -17.52
CA LYS A 125 -13.17 -3.49 -18.03
C LYS A 125 -12.35 -4.06 -16.88
N MET A 126 -12.27 -5.39 -16.82
CA MET A 126 -11.40 -6.12 -15.92
C MET A 126 -10.57 -7.12 -16.72
N GLU A 127 -9.33 -7.30 -16.33
CA GLU A 127 -8.42 -8.30 -16.88
C GLU A 127 -8.04 -9.27 -15.77
N TYR A 128 -8.15 -10.56 -16.05
CA TYR A 128 -7.84 -11.63 -15.09
C TYR A 128 -6.80 -12.55 -15.71
N SER A 129 -5.83 -12.98 -14.91
CA SER A 129 -5.01 -14.14 -15.19
C SER A 129 -5.75 -15.39 -14.72
N LEU A 130 -5.48 -16.54 -15.36
CA LEU A 130 -5.96 -17.83 -14.87
C LEU A 130 -4.83 -18.51 -14.09
N TRP A 131 -5.13 -18.88 -12.85
CA TRP A 131 -4.19 -19.57 -12.00
C TRP A 131 -4.69 -20.99 -11.68
N TRP A 132 -3.82 -21.98 -11.92
CA TRP A 132 -4.09 -23.36 -11.57
C TRP A 132 -3.61 -23.64 -10.15
N ASP A 133 -4.54 -24.05 -9.29
CA ASP A 133 -4.22 -24.48 -7.94
C ASP A 133 -4.00 -26.00 -7.91
N HIS A 134 -2.77 -26.40 -7.65
CA HIS A 134 -2.36 -27.79 -7.58
C HIS A 134 -2.94 -28.55 -6.37
N GLN A 135 -3.40 -27.84 -5.33
CA GLN A 135 -3.98 -28.48 -4.14
C GLN A 135 -5.45 -28.84 -4.33
N THR A 136 -6.19 -27.92 -4.96
CA THR A 136 -7.63 -28.09 -5.21
C THR A 136 -7.93 -28.64 -6.59
N GLU A 137 -6.93 -28.75 -7.47
CA GLU A 137 -7.05 -29.15 -8.87
C GLU A 137 -8.09 -28.29 -9.64
N ARG A 138 -8.09 -26.98 -9.40
CA ARG A 138 -9.03 -26.03 -9.99
C ARG A 138 -8.32 -24.82 -10.57
N ILE A 139 -8.99 -24.20 -11.56
CA ILE A 139 -8.59 -22.92 -12.14
C ILE A 139 -9.35 -21.80 -11.41
N TYR A 140 -8.61 -20.78 -10.99
CA TYR A 140 -9.16 -19.58 -10.38
C TYR A 140 -8.78 -18.35 -11.21
N PRO A 141 -9.70 -17.37 -11.34
CA PRO A 141 -9.30 -16.05 -11.81
C PRO A 141 -8.41 -15.39 -10.75
N ALA A 142 -7.33 -14.76 -11.20
CA ALA A 142 -6.36 -14.07 -10.35
C ALA A 142 -6.06 -12.67 -10.91
N PHE A 143 -5.63 -11.77 -10.06
CA PHE A 143 -5.21 -10.41 -10.40
C PHE A 143 -3.69 -10.30 -10.47
#